data_b7bef2297536b595931bdcbb32a25d63
#
_entry.id   b7bef2297536b595931bdcbb32a25d63
#
_cell.length_a   1.000
_cell.length_b   1.000
_cell.length_c   1.000
_cell.angle_alpha   90.00
_cell.angle_beta   90.00
_cell.angle_gamma   90.00
#
_symmetry.space_group_name_H-M   'P 1'
#
loop_
_entity.id
_entity.type
_entity.pdbx_description
1 polymer ?
#
loop_
_entity_poly.entity_id
_entity_poly.type
_entity_poly.pdbx_seq_one_letter_code
_entity_poly.pdbx_strand_id
1 'polypeptide(L)'
;MKSYKTKIFSVLCAAMALGATSCVGDLDLMPNDPNTITAGNLTPEQYEAVLAKCYSGMAVSGQYGPDGASDISGLDGGTSQYTRGIFMLNEFSTDESKWIWADEGVFDLVTNTWSKGNANIFGTYSRMYVHIAICNDFLRLVGNDEKFAEMALEARALRAMSYYNIVDMFGKGGFVTEADAPGTAPVQKSRVELYNWLETELLDIVAKMSDAQPKYGRVGKDGAEALLARLYLNAEVFTGTPAYDKCAQCCENIISRHVGTGFQGSGLVENYLWLFCGDNDVYMPGGGDTNEILWGIAYDATNTQPYGGTTFLCAAAYKSVDEGGVYMNCEDYGLNQQWGCMHATPEFSDKFAAAPEDVRWSMWVKEDKGFKKENTKFSEFTDGYAVVKFTNLLRDNKATGSMKVGEITKFPNTDLPLIRLADVYLMYAECALRGAANTAKGLQYINYVRERAGVPAYTAIDLTLDNILDERCRELYWENVRRTDLVRFGKFAKGYNWSWKAGVPEGADFPEYMNLFPIPSNVIASQPDFEQNIGY
;
A
#
# COMPACT_ATOMS: atom_id res chain seq x y z
N MET A 1 23.70 -66.42 41.85
CA MET A 1 23.59 -64.95 41.78
C MET A 1 23.46 -64.36 40.36
N LYS A 2 23.93 -65.02 39.30
CA LYS A 2 23.80 -64.50 37.91
C LYS A 2 22.35 -64.55 37.33
N SER A 3 21.52 -65.52 37.74
CA SER A 3 20.16 -65.69 37.21
C SER A 3 19.16 -64.65 37.71
N TYR A 4 19.34 -64.09 38.90
CA TYR A 4 18.43 -63.09 39.49
C TYR A 4 18.59 -61.69 38.88
N LYS A 5 19.84 -61.30 38.51
CA LYS A 5 20.13 -60.00 37.89
C LYS A 5 19.56 -59.90 36.46
N THR A 6 19.56 -60.99 35.71
CA THR A 6 19.00 -61.03 34.34
C THR A 6 17.45 -60.92 34.36
N LYS A 7 16.79 -61.57 35.36
CA LYS A 7 15.31 -61.46 35.49
C LYS A 7 14.85 -60.08 35.93
N ILE A 8 15.59 -59.39 36.80
CA ILE A 8 15.31 -58.03 37.23
C ILE A 8 15.51 -57.04 36.07
N PHE A 9 16.54 -57.22 35.30
CA PHE A 9 16.80 -56.37 34.10
C PHE A 9 15.72 -56.55 33.02
N SER A 10 15.25 -57.77 32.78
CA SER A 10 14.15 -58.04 31.84
C SER A 10 12.82 -57.45 32.28
N VAL A 11 12.51 -57.43 33.57
CA VAL A 11 11.31 -56.84 34.15
C VAL A 11 11.38 -55.30 34.08
N LEU A 12 12.54 -54.70 34.32
CA LEU A 12 12.76 -53.25 34.17
C LEU A 12 12.63 -52.77 32.71
N CYS A 13 13.18 -53.53 31.77
CA CYS A 13 13.03 -53.23 30.34
C CYS A 13 11.59 -53.38 29.86
N ALA A 14 10.83 -54.37 30.35
CA ALA A 14 9.41 -54.55 30.05
C ALA A 14 8.54 -53.43 30.66
N ALA A 15 8.86 -52.95 31.86
CA ALA A 15 8.17 -51.82 32.50
C ALA A 15 8.45 -50.48 31.82
N MET A 16 9.69 -50.26 31.30
CA MET A 16 10.02 -49.09 30.49
C MET A 16 9.37 -49.11 29.09
N ALA A 17 9.21 -50.30 28.48
CA ALA A 17 8.48 -50.41 27.19
C ALA A 17 6.97 -50.19 27.31
N LEU A 18 6.35 -50.47 28.46
CA LEU A 18 4.93 -50.22 28.76
C LEU A 18 4.68 -48.75 29.15
N GLY A 19 5.67 -48.03 29.64
CA GLY A 19 5.59 -46.58 29.91
C GLY A 19 5.75 -45.69 28.72
N ALA A 20 6.25 -46.19 27.58
CA ALA A 20 6.49 -45.41 26.36
C ALA A 20 5.24 -45.32 25.43
N THR A 21 4.17 -46.02 25.73
CA THR A 21 2.93 -45.98 24.91
C THR A 21 1.86 -45.02 25.44
N SER A 22 2.17 -44.29 26.54
CA SER A 22 1.16 -43.46 27.24
C SER A 22 1.03 -42.02 26.74
N CYS A 23 1.83 -41.56 25.79
CA CYS A 23 1.79 -40.12 25.41
C CYS A 23 1.48 -39.85 23.92
N VAL A 24 1.14 -40.85 23.11
CA VAL A 24 0.92 -40.63 21.67
C VAL A 24 -0.56 -40.33 21.37
N GLY A 25 -1.50 -40.72 22.23
CA GLY A 25 -2.93 -40.45 22.04
C GLY A 25 -3.40 -39.07 22.52
N ASP A 26 -2.64 -38.42 23.43
CA ASP A 26 -3.01 -37.11 23.98
C ASP A 26 -2.62 -35.92 23.07
N LEU A 27 -1.87 -36.17 22.01
CA LEU A 27 -1.47 -35.12 21.06
C LEU A 27 -2.53 -34.83 19.99
N ASP A 28 -3.51 -35.73 19.83
CA ASP A 28 -4.60 -35.59 18.86
C ASP A 28 -5.94 -35.15 19.52
N LEU A 29 -5.88 -34.66 20.77
CA LEU A 29 -7.09 -34.17 21.44
C LEU A 29 -7.52 -32.84 20.85
N MET A 30 -8.72 -32.79 20.29
CA MET A 30 -9.38 -31.55 19.94
C MET A 30 -9.65 -30.73 21.20
N PRO A 31 -9.48 -29.40 21.19
CA PRO A 31 -9.84 -28.55 22.32
C PRO A 31 -11.28 -28.78 22.75
N ASN A 32 -11.51 -28.94 24.04
CA ASN A 32 -12.85 -29.14 24.61
C ASN A 32 -13.69 -27.86 24.66
N ASP A 33 -13.09 -26.69 24.39
CA ASP A 33 -13.80 -25.42 24.29
C ASP A 33 -14.53 -25.34 22.94
N PRO A 34 -15.88 -25.29 22.93
CA PRO A 34 -16.65 -25.17 21.69
C PRO A 34 -16.40 -23.89 20.93
N ASN A 35 -15.78 -22.86 21.55
CA ASN A 35 -15.39 -21.62 20.93
C ASN A 35 -13.96 -21.67 20.33
N THR A 36 -13.22 -22.75 20.54
CA THR A 36 -11.90 -22.91 19.93
C THR A 36 -12.06 -23.28 18.45
N ILE A 37 -11.60 -22.40 17.59
CA ILE A 37 -11.60 -22.59 16.15
C ILE A 37 -10.52 -23.60 15.80
N THR A 38 -10.93 -24.76 15.28
CA THR A 38 -10.05 -25.79 14.72
C THR A 38 -10.36 -26.00 13.25
N ALA A 39 -9.36 -26.33 12.44
CA ALA A 39 -9.49 -26.49 10.99
C ALA A 39 -10.59 -27.46 10.52
N GLY A 40 -11.08 -28.34 11.39
CA GLY A 40 -12.13 -29.31 11.06
C GLY A 40 -13.56 -28.87 11.38
N ASN A 41 -13.80 -27.73 12.05
CA ASN A 41 -15.10 -27.35 12.64
C ASN A 41 -15.55 -25.93 12.26
N LEU A 42 -14.95 -25.30 11.23
CA LEU A 42 -15.31 -23.95 10.83
C LEU A 42 -16.64 -23.91 10.08
N THR A 43 -17.50 -22.94 10.42
CA THR A 43 -18.66 -22.59 9.61
C THR A 43 -18.25 -21.70 8.43
N PRO A 44 -19.06 -21.55 7.37
CA PRO A 44 -18.76 -20.62 6.28
C PRO A 44 -18.47 -19.20 6.75
N GLU A 45 -19.21 -18.70 7.75
CA GLU A 45 -19.02 -17.35 8.32
C GLU A 45 -17.66 -17.25 9.04
N GLN A 46 -17.18 -18.31 9.65
CA GLN A 46 -15.86 -18.34 10.28
C GLN A 46 -14.74 -18.33 9.24
N TYR A 47 -14.91 -19.00 8.09
CA TYR A 47 -13.97 -18.87 6.97
C TYR A 47 -13.91 -17.42 6.44
N GLU A 48 -15.05 -16.74 6.32
CA GLU A 48 -15.09 -15.32 5.96
C GLU A 48 -14.36 -14.45 6.99
N ALA A 49 -14.52 -14.73 8.29
CA ALA A 49 -13.82 -14.02 9.36
C ALA A 49 -12.30 -14.24 9.32
N VAL A 50 -11.83 -15.45 8.96
CA VAL A 50 -10.39 -15.71 8.78
C VAL A 50 -9.86 -15.00 7.54
N LEU A 51 -10.63 -14.96 6.43
CA LEU A 51 -10.25 -14.16 5.27
C LEU A 51 -10.20 -12.66 5.60
N ALA A 52 -11.14 -12.14 6.40
CA ALA A 52 -11.13 -10.76 6.85
C ALA A 52 -9.84 -10.39 7.59
N LYS A 53 -9.15 -11.36 8.25
CA LYS A 53 -7.83 -11.15 8.83
C LYS A 53 -6.77 -10.85 7.78
N CYS A 54 -6.86 -11.41 6.56
CA CYS A 54 -5.97 -11.08 5.45
C CYS A 54 -6.12 -9.60 5.05
N TYR A 55 -7.36 -9.10 4.98
CA TYR A 55 -7.63 -7.69 4.72
C TYR A 55 -7.18 -6.78 5.86
N SER A 56 -7.55 -7.12 7.10
CA SER A 56 -7.20 -6.33 8.28
C SER A 56 -5.69 -6.27 8.52
N GLY A 57 -4.91 -7.26 8.07
CA GLY A 57 -3.46 -7.24 8.10
C GLY A 57 -2.82 -6.09 7.31
N MET A 58 -3.55 -5.51 6.34
CA MET A 58 -3.16 -4.28 5.65
C MET A 58 -3.72 -3.02 6.33
N ALA A 59 -4.79 -3.13 7.10
CA ALA A 59 -5.51 -2.00 7.68
C ALA A 59 -5.03 -1.63 9.09
N VAL A 60 -4.72 -2.62 9.92
CA VAL A 60 -4.34 -2.44 11.34
C VAL A 60 -2.97 -3.07 11.64
N SER A 61 -2.41 -2.75 12.79
CA SER A 61 -1.08 -3.23 13.21
C SER A 61 -1.12 -4.32 14.28
N GLY A 62 -2.30 -4.80 14.66
CA GLY A 62 -2.48 -5.85 15.65
C GLY A 62 -3.92 -5.93 16.16
N GLN A 63 -4.16 -6.79 17.15
CA GLN A 63 -5.49 -7.13 17.65
C GLN A 63 -5.97 -6.22 18.80
N TYR A 64 -5.11 -5.36 19.34
CA TYR A 64 -5.38 -4.62 20.58
C TYR A 64 -5.84 -3.17 20.36
N GLY A 65 -6.33 -2.85 19.17
CA GLY A 65 -6.74 -1.49 18.80
C GLY A 65 -5.55 -0.53 18.58
N PRO A 66 -5.85 0.76 18.34
CA PRO A 66 -4.83 1.73 17.93
C PRO A 66 -3.77 2.03 19.00
N ASP A 67 -4.16 2.01 20.27
CA ASP A 67 -3.28 2.29 21.41
C ASP A 67 -2.62 1.02 21.99
N GLY A 68 -2.85 -0.15 21.36
CA GLY A 68 -2.29 -1.43 21.76
C GLY A 68 -0.91 -1.71 21.16
N ALA A 69 -0.29 -2.77 21.66
CA ALA A 69 0.99 -3.23 21.12
C ALA A 69 0.83 -3.73 19.67
N SER A 70 1.83 -3.44 18.85
CA SER A 70 1.96 -4.06 17.52
C SER A 70 2.12 -5.58 17.63
N ASP A 71 1.63 -6.31 16.66
CA ASP A 71 1.90 -7.74 16.47
C ASP A 71 3.34 -8.00 15.96
N ILE A 72 4.10 -6.95 15.64
CA ILE A 72 5.53 -7.00 15.37
C ILE A 72 6.29 -6.47 16.58
N SER A 73 7.00 -7.36 17.28
CA SER A 73 7.74 -7.02 18.49
C SER A 73 8.78 -5.92 18.26
N GLY A 74 8.84 -4.97 19.19
CA GLY A 74 9.82 -3.88 19.18
C GLY A 74 9.47 -2.70 18.27
N LEU A 75 8.26 -2.69 17.67
CA LEU A 75 7.77 -1.58 16.86
C LEU A 75 6.51 -0.97 17.46
N ASP A 76 6.37 0.34 17.26
CA ASP A 76 5.15 1.08 17.56
C ASP A 76 3.99 0.66 16.65
N GLY A 77 2.77 0.64 17.19
CA GLY A 77 1.57 0.24 16.46
C GLY A 77 1.29 1.12 15.23
N GLY A 78 1.54 2.43 15.31
CA GLY A 78 1.34 3.36 14.21
C GLY A 78 2.37 3.15 13.09
N THR A 79 3.65 3.13 13.44
CA THR A 79 4.77 3.01 12.48
C THR A 79 4.89 1.62 11.86
N SER A 80 4.37 0.59 12.50
CA SER A 80 4.35 -0.78 11.98
C SER A 80 3.11 -1.12 11.14
N GLN A 81 2.20 -0.17 10.91
CA GLN A 81 1.03 -0.38 10.10
C GLN A 81 1.42 -0.45 8.60
N TYR A 82 0.78 -1.37 7.85
CA TYR A 82 1.15 -1.73 6.48
C TYR A 82 1.22 -0.53 5.53
N THR A 83 0.12 0.22 5.42
CA THR A 83 0.02 1.32 4.45
C THR A 83 0.84 2.54 4.86
N ARG A 84 0.98 2.81 6.17
CA ARG A 84 1.87 3.86 6.67
C ARG A 84 3.34 3.53 6.37
N GLY A 85 3.75 2.27 6.55
CA GLY A 85 5.10 1.83 6.20
C GLY A 85 5.43 2.03 4.72
N ILE A 86 4.51 1.61 3.84
CA ILE A 86 4.67 1.81 2.38
C ILE A 86 4.71 3.29 2.04
N PHE A 87 3.83 4.11 2.63
CA PHE A 87 3.82 5.55 2.42
C PHE A 87 5.15 6.19 2.81
N MET A 88 5.67 5.87 3.99
CA MET A 88 6.95 6.43 4.44
C MET A 88 8.09 6.11 3.46
N LEU A 89 8.10 4.91 2.87
CA LEU A 89 9.15 4.55 1.92
C LEU A 89 8.92 5.15 0.53
N ASN A 90 7.69 5.19 0.04
CA ASN A 90 7.39 5.59 -1.34
C ASN A 90 7.11 7.09 -1.51
N GLU A 91 6.71 7.80 -0.45
CA GLU A 91 6.37 9.23 -0.55
C GLU A 91 7.36 10.14 0.18
N PHE A 92 7.81 9.80 1.40
CA PHE A 92 8.80 10.63 2.10
C PHE A 92 10.16 10.65 1.42
N SER A 93 10.52 9.62 0.67
CA SER A 93 11.77 9.57 -0.08
C SER A 93 11.74 10.38 -1.37
N THR A 94 10.67 11.14 -1.65
CA THR A 94 10.39 11.80 -2.94
C THR A 94 10.17 13.31 -2.81
N ASP A 95 9.77 13.92 -3.93
CA ASP A 95 9.47 15.33 -4.06
C ASP A 95 8.05 15.72 -3.57
N GLU A 96 7.25 14.78 -3.00
CA GLU A 96 5.87 15.08 -2.64
C GLU A 96 5.67 15.52 -1.19
N SER A 97 6.45 14.97 -0.26
CA SER A 97 6.19 15.13 1.17
C SER A 97 7.44 15.38 2.00
N LYS A 98 7.29 16.16 3.06
CA LYS A 98 8.26 16.25 4.17
C LYS A 98 7.59 15.88 5.48
N TRP A 99 8.40 15.49 6.45
CA TRP A 99 8.01 15.22 7.83
C TRP A 99 8.79 16.12 8.78
N ILE A 100 8.11 16.81 9.68
CA ILE A 100 8.73 17.85 10.51
C ILE A 100 9.05 17.43 11.95
N TRP A 101 8.52 16.29 12.41
CA TRP A 101 8.87 15.77 13.73
C TRP A 101 10.21 15.02 13.70
N ALA A 102 10.86 14.94 14.86
CA ALA A 102 12.15 14.27 15.03
C ALA A 102 11.99 12.75 15.31
N ASP A 103 11.05 12.08 14.59
CA ASP A 103 10.87 10.65 14.74
C ASP A 103 12.08 9.88 14.21
N GLU A 104 12.49 8.85 14.95
CA GLU A 104 13.67 8.04 14.61
C GLU A 104 13.56 7.44 13.20
N GLY A 105 14.56 7.69 12.37
CA GLY A 105 14.71 7.16 11.03
C GLY A 105 13.79 7.78 9.97
N VAL A 106 12.81 8.62 10.32
CA VAL A 106 11.94 9.28 9.32
C VAL A 106 12.70 10.40 8.61
N PHE A 107 13.50 11.17 9.33
CA PHE A 107 14.38 12.18 8.73
C PHE A 107 15.29 11.59 7.65
N ASP A 108 15.85 10.39 7.90
CA ASP A 108 16.71 9.69 6.93
C ASP A 108 15.95 9.32 5.65
N LEU A 109 14.66 8.99 5.74
CA LEU A 109 13.83 8.71 4.57
C LEU A 109 13.59 9.98 3.74
N VAL A 110 13.20 11.06 4.40
CA VAL A 110 12.92 12.35 3.71
C VAL A 110 14.18 12.93 3.07
N THR A 111 15.34 12.72 3.67
CA THR A 111 16.62 13.21 3.15
C THR A 111 17.40 12.19 2.31
N ASN A 112 16.86 11.02 2.03
CA ASN A 112 17.52 9.94 1.28
C ASN A 112 18.90 9.57 1.86
N THR A 113 19.02 9.54 3.20
CA THR A 113 20.27 9.23 3.91
C THR A 113 20.16 7.96 4.77
N TRP A 114 19.18 7.12 4.49
CA TRP A 114 18.91 5.90 5.24
C TRP A 114 20.05 4.88 5.22
N SER A 115 20.11 4.07 6.24
CA SER A 115 21.01 2.93 6.36
C SER A 115 20.23 1.62 6.51
N LYS A 116 20.95 0.49 6.45
CA LYS A 116 20.37 -0.85 6.70
C LYS A 116 19.86 -1.08 8.13
N GLY A 117 20.12 -0.14 9.04
CA GLY A 117 19.63 -0.15 10.42
C GLY A 117 18.37 0.69 10.65
N ASN A 118 17.82 1.33 9.62
CA ASN A 118 16.64 2.19 9.73
C ASN A 118 15.41 1.41 10.20
N ALA A 119 14.79 1.83 11.31
CA ALA A 119 13.67 1.13 11.94
C ALA A 119 12.40 1.10 11.08
N ASN A 120 12.13 2.15 10.28
CA ASN A 120 10.96 2.22 9.41
C ASN A 120 11.10 1.26 8.22
N ILE A 121 12.32 1.12 7.66
CA ILE A 121 12.61 0.13 6.62
C ILE A 121 12.42 -1.29 7.17
N PHE A 122 12.93 -1.57 8.37
CA PHE A 122 12.72 -2.86 9.04
C PHE A 122 11.24 -3.12 9.33
N GLY A 123 10.51 -2.13 9.84
CA GLY A 123 9.09 -2.24 10.14
C GLY A 123 8.26 -2.56 8.90
N THR A 124 8.50 -1.84 7.80
CA THR A 124 7.79 -2.04 6.53
C THR A 124 8.08 -3.43 5.95
N TYR A 125 9.36 -3.83 5.90
CA TYR A 125 9.76 -5.16 5.44
C TYR A 125 9.08 -6.25 6.27
N SER A 126 9.16 -6.17 7.59
CA SER A 126 8.58 -7.16 8.50
C SER A 126 7.06 -7.24 8.37
N ARG A 127 6.38 -6.11 8.23
CA ARG A 127 4.92 -6.05 8.05
C ARG A 127 4.47 -6.77 6.78
N MET A 128 5.20 -6.65 5.68
CA MET A 128 4.88 -7.38 4.45
C MET A 128 4.95 -8.89 4.66
N TYR A 129 5.96 -9.38 5.38
CA TYR A 129 6.11 -10.82 5.66
C TYR A 129 5.07 -11.34 6.66
N VAL A 130 4.70 -10.56 7.66
CA VAL A 130 3.56 -10.90 8.54
C VAL A 130 2.28 -11.04 7.71
N HIS A 131 2.05 -10.12 6.79
CA HIS A 131 0.87 -10.17 5.92
C HIS A 131 0.90 -11.39 4.97
N ILE A 132 2.05 -11.71 4.37
CA ILE A 132 2.25 -12.92 3.56
C ILE A 132 1.96 -14.18 4.38
N ALA A 133 2.43 -14.24 5.64
CA ALA A 133 2.18 -15.38 6.51
C ALA A 133 0.68 -15.55 6.81
N ILE A 134 -0.04 -14.45 7.12
CA ILE A 134 -1.50 -14.48 7.33
C ILE A 134 -2.23 -15.02 6.10
N CYS A 135 -1.86 -14.57 4.90
CA CYS A 135 -2.46 -15.06 3.66
C CYS A 135 -2.14 -16.55 3.42
N ASN A 136 -0.90 -16.97 3.67
CA ASN A 136 -0.50 -18.37 3.52
C ASN A 136 -1.25 -19.28 4.52
N ASP A 137 -1.48 -18.83 5.74
CA ASP A 137 -2.24 -19.59 6.75
C ASP A 137 -3.71 -19.77 6.32
N PHE A 138 -4.33 -18.73 5.77
CA PHE A 138 -5.68 -18.84 5.21
C PHE A 138 -5.71 -19.83 4.02
N LEU A 139 -4.74 -19.73 3.11
CA LEU A 139 -4.66 -20.61 1.94
C LEU A 139 -4.45 -22.08 2.34
N ARG A 140 -3.65 -22.38 3.37
CA ARG A 140 -3.51 -23.73 3.93
C ARG A 140 -4.83 -24.22 4.55
N LEU A 141 -5.56 -23.32 5.23
CA LEU A 141 -6.83 -23.64 5.87
C LEU A 141 -7.90 -24.05 4.86
N VAL A 142 -8.03 -23.31 3.75
CA VAL A 142 -9.04 -23.60 2.72
C VAL A 142 -8.61 -24.71 1.75
N GLY A 143 -7.30 -24.92 1.58
CA GLY A 143 -6.75 -25.92 0.68
C GLY A 143 -7.31 -25.78 -0.76
N ASN A 144 -7.66 -26.90 -1.36
CA ASN A 144 -8.22 -26.97 -2.70
C ASN A 144 -9.76 -27.18 -2.71
N ASP A 145 -10.48 -26.81 -1.62
CA ASP A 145 -11.94 -26.92 -1.59
C ASP A 145 -12.57 -25.87 -2.51
N GLU A 146 -13.26 -26.34 -3.55
CA GLU A 146 -13.92 -25.49 -4.55
C GLU A 146 -14.93 -24.50 -3.95
N LYS A 147 -15.47 -24.79 -2.75
CA LYS A 147 -16.38 -23.86 -2.05
C LYS A 147 -15.71 -22.55 -1.66
N PHE A 148 -14.41 -22.54 -1.49
CA PHE A 148 -13.62 -21.40 -1.07
C PHE A 148 -12.73 -20.85 -2.18
N ALA A 149 -12.93 -21.28 -3.44
CA ALA A 149 -12.08 -20.90 -4.57
C ALA A 149 -11.94 -19.37 -4.73
N GLU A 150 -13.05 -18.63 -4.69
CA GLU A 150 -13.02 -17.16 -4.77
C GLU A 150 -12.26 -16.54 -3.58
N MET A 151 -12.48 -17.01 -2.35
CA MET A 151 -11.76 -16.52 -1.17
C MET A 151 -10.26 -16.82 -1.26
N ALA A 152 -9.89 -17.97 -1.83
CA ALA A 152 -8.49 -18.32 -2.05
C ALA A 152 -7.85 -17.39 -3.10
N LEU A 153 -8.56 -17.04 -4.18
CA LEU A 153 -8.08 -16.07 -5.16
C LEU A 153 -7.86 -14.67 -4.55
N GLU A 154 -8.76 -14.24 -3.66
CA GLU A 154 -8.58 -12.98 -2.93
C GLU A 154 -7.34 -13.00 -2.02
N ALA A 155 -7.16 -14.04 -1.21
CA ALA A 155 -5.99 -14.18 -0.34
C ALA A 155 -4.68 -14.24 -1.14
N ARG A 156 -4.68 -14.90 -2.31
CA ARG A 156 -3.56 -14.93 -3.24
C ARG A 156 -3.27 -13.53 -3.81
N ALA A 157 -4.30 -12.75 -4.17
CA ALA A 157 -4.14 -11.38 -4.64
C ALA A 157 -3.56 -10.46 -3.56
N LEU A 158 -4.04 -10.55 -2.32
CA LEU A 158 -3.51 -9.83 -1.16
C LEU A 158 -2.03 -10.17 -0.90
N ARG A 159 -1.67 -11.44 -0.96
CA ARG A 159 -0.28 -11.90 -0.88
C ARG A 159 0.58 -11.37 -2.03
N ALA A 160 0.05 -11.39 -3.25
CA ALA A 160 0.73 -10.88 -4.44
C ALA A 160 1.03 -9.38 -4.32
N MET A 161 0.13 -8.57 -3.73
CA MET A 161 0.39 -7.16 -3.43
C MET A 161 1.62 -6.99 -2.52
N SER A 162 1.76 -7.81 -1.48
CA SER A 162 2.93 -7.74 -0.59
C SER A 162 4.23 -8.14 -1.30
N TYR A 163 4.20 -9.18 -2.12
CA TYR A 163 5.37 -9.55 -2.92
C TYR A 163 5.69 -8.52 -4.01
N TYR A 164 4.70 -7.87 -4.62
CA TYR A 164 4.93 -6.75 -5.52
C TYR A 164 5.69 -5.61 -4.83
N ASN A 165 5.26 -5.21 -3.63
CA ASN A 165 5.94 -4.19 -2.84
C ASN A 165 7.38 -4.60 -2.46
N ILE A 166 7.63 -5.90 -2.18
CA ILE A 166 8.99 -6.41 -1.96
C ILE A 166 9.85 -6.28 -3.22
N VAL A 167 9.32 -6.65 -4.37
CA VAL A 167 10.02 -6.52 -5.68
C VAL A 167 10.34 -5.06 -5.98
N ASP A 168 9.40 -4.16 -5.76
CA ASP A 168 9.58 -2.74 -6.06
C ASP A 168 10.59 -2.08 -5.11
N MET A 169 10.41 -2.25 -3.80
CA MET A 169 11.18 -1.52 -2.79
C MET A 169 12.51 -2.17 -2.45
N PHE A 170 12.57 -3.51 -2.40
CA PHE A 170 13.76 -4.24 -1.93
C PHE A 170 14.47 -5.05 -3.02
N GLY A 171 13.81 -5.30 -4.15
CA GLY A 171 14.39 -6.02 -5.28
C GLY A 171 14.59 -7.53 -5.06
N LYS A 172 14.85 -7.97 -3.86
CA LYS A 172 14.99 -9.39 -3.48
C LYS A 172 14.38 -9.62 -2.10
N GLY A 173 14.06 -10.87 -1.78
CA GLY A 173 13.49 -11.20 -0.47
C GLY A 173 13.26 -12.68 -0.28
N GLY A 174 12.96 -13.07 0.97
CA GLY A 174 12.57 -14.43 1.30
C GLY A 174 11.28 -14.83 0.60
N PHE A 175 11.21 -16.04 0.11
CA PHE A 175 10.04 -16.55 -0.59
C PHE A 175 9.46 -17.77 0.14
N VAL A 176 8.19 -17.67 0.49
CA VAL A 176 7.39 -18.73 1.10
C VAL A 176 5.94 -18.64 0.60
N THR A 177 5.30 -19.78 0.44
CA THR A 177 3.91 -19.92 0.04
C THR A 177 3.15 -20.85 0.99
N GLU A 178 1.87 -21.07 0.76
CA GLU A 178 1.06 -22.07 1.47
C GLU A 178 1.56 -23.51 1.28
N ALA A 179 2.31 -23.78 0.19
CA ALA A 179 2.87 -25.09 -0.09
C ALA A 179 4.05 -25.46 0.85
N ASP A 180 4.69 -24.45 1.43
CA ASP A 180 5.77 -24.65 2.39
C ASP A 180 5.20 -24.93 3.78
N ALA A 181 5.80 -25.88 4.52
CA ALA A 181 5.35 -26.19 5.88
C ALA A 181 5.52 -24.96 6.81
N PRO A 182 4.62 -24.74 7.79
CA PRO A 182 4.81 -23.70 8.78
C PRO A 182 6.17 -23.81 9.48
N GLY A 183 6.88 -22.68 9.60
CA GLY A 183 8.23 -22.63 10.18
C GLY A 183 9.38 -22.98 9.22
N THR A 184 9.08 -23.28 7.96
CA THR A 184 10.12 -23.43 6.93
C THR A 184 10.89 -22.11 6.78
N ALA A 185 12.22 -22.17 6.81
CA ALA A 185 13.06 -21.02 6.54
C ALA A 185 12.85 -20.53 5.10
N PRO A 186 12.61 -19.24 4.86
CA PRO A 186 12.42 -18.72 3.52
C PRO A 186 13.73 -18.84 2.71
N VAL A 187 13.59 -19.09 1.41
CA VAL A 187 14.70 -19.01 0.45
C VAL A 187 14.69 -17.65 -0.19
N GLN A 188 15.83 -16.94 -0.18
CA GLN A 188 15.91 -15.66 -0.85
C GLN A 188 15.78 -15.84 -2.37
N LYS A 189 14.88 -15.08 -3.00
CA LYS A 189 14.75 -14.98 -4.45
C LYS A 189 15.19 -13.62 -4.95
N SER A 190 15.79 -13.62 -6.13
CA SER A 190 16.15 -12.42 -6.87
C SER A 190 14.90 -11.68 -7.36
N ARG A 191 15.10 -10.43 -7.78
CA ARG A 191 14.02 -9.57 -8.33
C ARG A 191 13.33 -10.21 -9.52
N VAL A 192 14.11 -10.81 -10.43
CA VAL A 192 13.59 -11.48 -11.63
C VAL A 192 12.79 -12.73 -11.27
N GLU A 193 13.27 -13.54 -10.32
CA GLU A 193 12.53 -14.74 -9.90
C GLU A 193 11.19 -14.38 -9.23
N LEU A 194 11.18 -13.34 -8.37
CA LEU A 194 9.95 -12.87 -7.75
C LEU A 194 8.98 -12.27 -8.79
N TYR A 195 9.50 -11.50 -9.76
CA TYR A 195 8.70 -10.99 -10.87
C TYR A 195 8.04 -12.12 -11.67
N ASN A 196 8.80 -13.14 -12.07
CA ASN A 196 8.28 -14.26 -12.84
C ASN A 196 7.21 -15.06 -12.08
N TRP A 197 7.41 -15.21 -10.77
CA TRP A 197 6.39 -15.83 -9.92
C TRP A 197 5.14 -14.97 -9.83
N LEU A 198 5.27 -13.65 -9.60
CA LEU A 198 4.15 -12.71 -9.56
C LEU A 198 3.37 -12.68 -10.87
N GLU A 199 4.05 -12.67 -12.01
CA GLU A 199 3.41 -12.73 -13.33
C GLU A 199 2.53 -13.98 -13.45
N THR A 200 3.10 -15.14 -13.11
CA THR A 200 2.39 -16.42 -13.18
C THR A 200 1.18 -16.44 -12.22
N GLU A 201 1.37 -15.98 -10.99
CA GLU A 201 0.36 -15.94 -9.94
C GLU A 201 -0.79 -15.01 -10.31
N LEU A 202 -0.49 -13.78 -10.75
CA LEU A 202 -1.51 -12.79 -11.11
C LEU A 202 -2.26 -13.18 -12.39
N LEU A 203 -1.60 -13.76 -13.38
CA LEU A 203 -2.27 -14.28 -14.58
C LEU A 203 -3.29 -15.37 -14.21
N ASP A 204 -2.93 -16.29 -13.33
CA ASP A 204 -3.84 -17.35 -12.88
C ASP A 204 -5.02 -16.78 -12.08
N ILE A 205 -4.76 -15.82 -11.19
CA ILE A 205 -5.79 -15.12 -10.41
C ILE A 205 -6.78 -14.42 -11.34
N VAL A 206 -6.30 -13.58 -12.25
CA VAL A 206 -7.14 -12.82 -13.20
C VAL A 206 -7.97 -13.74 -14.10
N ALA A 207 -7.38 -14.85 -14.55
CA ALA A 207 -8.09 -15.81 -15.38
C ALA A 207 -9.24 -16.54 -14.65
N LYS A 208 -9.11 -16.72 -13.33
CA LYS A 208 -10.06 -17.49 -12.51
C LYS A 208 -11.05 -16.65 -11.73
N MET A 209 -10.70 -15.40 -11.38
CA MET A 209 -11.61 -14.49 -10.68
C MET A 209 -12.86 -14.21 -11.50
N SER A 210 -14.00 -14.16 -10.80
CA SER A 210 -15.29 -13.81 -11.37
C SER A 210 -15.28 -12.38 -11.93
N ASP A 211 -16.03 -12.17 -13.04
CA ASP A 211 -16.33 -10.83 -13.56
C ASP A 211 -17.43 -10.10 -12.76
N ALA A 212 -18.06 -10.78 -11.79
CA ALA A 212 -19.05 -10.17 -10.91
C ALA A 212 -18.38 -9.19 -9.95
N GLN A 213 -19.13 -8.15 -9.56
CA GLN A 213 -18.67 -7.21 -8.52
C GLN A 213 -18.44 -7.97 -7.22
N PRO A 214 -17.29 -7.79 -6.55
CA PRO A 214 -17.03 -8.40 -5.25
C PRO A 214 -17.92 -7.78 -4.16
N LYS A 215 -17.90 -8.35 -2.96
CA LYS A 215 -18.46 -7.67 -1.78
C LYS A 215 -17.65 -6.41 -1.51
N TYR A 216 -18.30 -5.41 -0.88
CA TYR A 216 -17.66 -4.15 -0.50
C TYR A 216 -16.32 -4.36 0.23
N GLY A 217 -15.32 -3.59 -0.19
CA GLY A 217 -13.98 -3.64 0.38
C GLY A 217 -13.16 -4.88 0.02
N ARG A 218 -13.70 -5.79 -0.81
CA ARG A 218 -13.01 -6.99 -1.29
C ARG A 218 -12.34 -6.74 -2.64
N VAL A 219 -11.18 -7.33 -2.86
CA VAL A 219 -10.51 -7.26 -4.16
C VAL A 219 -11.25 -8.12 -5.19
N GLY A 220 -11.49 -7.53 -6.36
CA GLY A 220 -12.04 -8.22 -7.51
C GLY A 220 -11.02 -8.32 -8.65
N LYS A 221 -11.49 -8.84 -9.78
CA LYS A 221 -10.69 -9.05 -10.99
C LYS A 221 -9.99 -7.76 -11.47
N ASP A 222 -10.68 -6.62 -11.46
CA ASP A 222 -10.12 -5.35 -11.91
C ASP A 222 -8.93 -4.91 -11.04
N GLY A 223 -9.02 -5.09 -9.72
CA GLY A 223 -7.92 -4.79 -8.80
C GLY A 223 -6.71 -5.70 -9.03
N ALA A 224 -6.93 -7.00 -9.21
CA ALA A 224 -5.88 -7.97 -9.49
C ALA A 224 -5.22 -7.71 -10.86
N GLU A 225 -6.00 -7.40 -11.90
CA GLU A 225 -5.49 -7.08 -13.24
C GLU A 225 -4.77 -5.73 -13.27
N ALA A 226 -5.20 -4.75 -12.46
CA ALA A 226 -4.49 -3.47 -12.32
C ALA A 226 -3.14 -3.64 -11.60
N LEU A 227 -3.03 -4.54 -10.63
CA LEU A 227 -1.73 -4.90 -10.04
C LEU A 227 -0.82 -5.59 -11.07
N LEU A 228 -1.36 -6.46 -11.91
CA LEU A 228 -0.62 -7.07 -13.03
C LEU A 228 -0.16 -6.01 -14.04
N ALA A 229 -1.00 -5.01 -14.34
CA ALA A 229 -0.62 -3.89 -15.19
C ALA A 229 0.54 -3.08 -14.60
N ARG A 230 0.53 -2.77 -13.28
CA ARG A 230 1.65 -2.14 -12.57
C ARG A 230 2.93 -2.98 -12.62
N LEU A 231 2.80 -4.32 -12.49
CA LEU A 231 3.93 -5.24 -12.62
C LEU A 231 4.56 -5.13 -14.01
N TYR A 232 3.75 -5.15 -15.07
CA TYR A 232 4.22 -5.03 -16.45
C TYR A 232 4.77 -3.64 -16.79
N LEU A 233 4.16 -2.56 -16.27
CA LEU A 233 4.67 -1.20 -16.46
C LEU A 233 6.10 -1.05 -15.94
N ASN A 234 6.42 -1.73 -14.84
CA ASN A 234 7.73 -1.67 -14.19
C ASN A 234 8.66 -2.85 -14.58
N ALA A 235 8.27 -3.69 -15.53
CA ALA A 235 9.03 -4.87 -15.93
C ALA A 235 10.47 -4.57 -16.35
N GLU A 236 10.69 -3.48 -17.10
CA GLU A 236 12.03 -3.07 -17.54
C GLU A 236 12.93 -2.76 -16.33
N VAL A 237 12.41 -2.08 -15.30
CA VAL A 237 13.13 -1.80 -14.04
C VAL A 237 13.40 -3.09 -13.26
N PHE A 238 12.45 -4.03 -13.26
CA PHE A 238 12.54 -5.24 -12.44
C PHE A 238 13.39 -6.34 -13.07
N THR A 239 13.39 -6.43 -14.40
CA THR A 239 13.99 -7.55 -15.15
C THR A 239 15.00 -7.13 -16.21
N GLY A 240 15.08 -5.84 -16.55
CA GLY A 240 15.82 -5.34 -17.71
C GLY A 240 15.09 -5.55 -19.05
N THR A 241 13.87 -6.10 -19.04
CA THR A 241 13.09 -6.36 -20.28
C THR A 241 11.74 -5.65 -20.18
N PRO A 242 11.40 -4.77 -21.12
CA PRO A 242 10.10 -4.08 -21.11
C PRO A 242 8.93 -5.03 -21.42
N ALA A 243 7.76 -4.75 -20.82
CA ALA A 243 6.50 -5.44 -21.08
C ALA A 243 5.33 -4.45 -21.22
N TYR A 244 5.58 -3.31 -21.84
CA TYR A 244 4.59 -2.23 -22.00
C TYR A 244 3.38 -2.63 -22.85
N ASP A 245 3.54 -3.55 -23.79
CA ASP A 245 2.47 -4.15 -24.58
C ASP A 245 1.49 -4.95 -23.71
N LYS A 246 2.01 -5.76 -22.79
CA LYS A 246 1.19 -6.51 -21.82
C LYS A 246 0.49 -5.58 -20.83
N CYS A 247 1.19 -4.51 -20.37
CA CYS A 247 0.59 -3.48 -19.53
C CYS A 247 -0.60 -2.81 -20.25
N ALA A 248 -0.40 -2.36 -21.49
CA ALA A 248 -1.44 -1.73 -22.29
C ALA A 248 -2.65 -2.64 -22.49
N GLN A 249 -2.43 -3.94 -22.71
CA GLN A 249 -3.51 -4.91 -22.84
C GLN A 249 -4.34 -5.05 -21.56
N CYS A 250 -3.69 -5.17 -20.38
CA CYS A 250 -4.40 -5.17 -19.09
C CYS A 250 -5.20 -3.87 -18.91
N CYS A 251 -4.61 -2.72 -19.23
CA CYS A 251 -5.32 -1.45 -19.16
C CYS A 251 -6.55 -1.40 -20.06
N GLU A 252 -6.47 -1.86 -21.31
CA GLU A 252 -7.62 -1.93 -22.23
C GLU A 252 -8.72 -2.85 -21.70
N ASN A 253 -8.36 -4.00 -21.15
CA ASN A 253 -9.32 -4.93 -20.56
C ASN A 253 -10.10 -4.26 -19.43
N ILE A 254 -9.40 -3.62 -18.47
CA ILE A 254 -10.02 -2.91 -17.36
C ILE A 254 -10.90 -1.77 -17.87
N ILE A 255 -10.37 -0.88 -18.69
CA ILE A 255 -11.09 0.28 -19.23
C ILE A 255 -12.38 -0.16 -19.91
N SER A 256 -12.35 -1.24 -20.70
CA SER A 256 -13.52 -1.75 -21.42
C SER A 256 -14.69 -2.13 -20.51
N ARG A 257 -14.43 -2.50 -19.26
CA ARG A 257 -15.45 -2.85 -18.26
C ARG A 257 -16.04 -1.61 -17.54
N HIS A 258 -15.37 -0.46 -17.64
CA HIS A 258 -15.76 0.77 -16.92
C HIS A 258 -16.35 1.87 -17.81
N VAL A 259 -16.15 1.81 -19.13
CA VAL A 259 -16.71 2.81 -20.07
C VAL A 259 -18.24 2.82 -20.03
N GLY A 260 -18.81 4.03 -20.20
CA GLY A 260 -20.26 4.26 -20.21
C GLY A 260 -20.82 4.76 -18.87
N THR A 261 -20.00 4.85 -17.83
CA THR A 261 -20.39 5.40 -16.51
C THR A 261 -19.49 6.57 -16.11
N GLY A 262 -19.86 7.29 -15.06
CA GLY A 262 -19.06 8.37 -14.49
C GLY A 262 -18.83 9.57 -15.40
N PHE A 263 -17.76 10.30 -15.13
CA PHE A 263 -17.40 11.53 -15.85
C PHE A 263 -17.25 11.28 -17.36
N GLN A 264 -18.10 11.92 -18.15
CA GLN A 264 -18.12 11.80 -19.63
C GLN A 264 -18.12 10.34 -20.15
N GLY A 265 -18.63 9.40 -19.35
CA GLY A 265 -18.64 7.97 -19.71
C GLY A 265 -17.28 7.27 -19.60
N SER A 266 -16.33 7.85 -18.90
CA SER A 266 -14.98 7.32 -18.73
C SER A 266 -14.85 6.32 -17.57
N GLY A 267 -15.86 6.16 -16.73
CA GLY A 267 -15.76 5.40 -15.48
C GLY A 267 -15.06 6.14 -14.33
N LEU A 268 -14.59 7.38 -14.55
CA LEU A 268 -14.05 8.21 -13.48
C LEU A 268 -15.18 8.86 -12.66
N VAL A 269 -14.96 9.04 -11.38
CA VAL A 269 -15.85 9.80 -10.50
C VAL A 269 -15.87 11.27 -10.93
N GLU A 270 -17.03 11.88 -10.99
CA GLU A 270 -17.21 13.26 -11.48
C GLU A 270 -16.41 14.30 -10.69
N ASN A 271 -16.30 14.11 -9.37
CA ASN A 271 -15.53 15.00 -8.50
C ASN A 271 -14.34 14.26 -7.89
N TYR A 272 -13.13 14.72 -8.18
CA TYR A 272 -11.89 14.14 -7.69
C TYR A 272 -11.84 14.01 -6.16
N LEU A 273 -12.25 15.05 -5.43
CA LEU A 273 -12.15 15.07 -3.96
C LEU A 273 -13.09 14.07 -3.28
N TRP A 274 -14.15 13.63 -3.96
CA TRP A 274 -15.05 12.62 -3.43
C TRP A 274 -14.44 11.23 -3.31
N LEU A 275 -13.34 10.98 -4.02
CA LEU A 275 -12.56 9.74 -3.86
C LEU A 275 -11.83 9.65 -2.51
N PHE A 276 -11.73 10.75 -1.78
CA PHE A 276 -10.91 10.88 -0.57
C PHE A 276 -11.69 11.48 0.61
N CYS A 277 -13.00 11.32 0.62
CA CYS A 277 -13.89 11.83 1.66
C CYS A 277 -14.50 10.68 2.50
N GLY A 278 -15.15 11.00 3.62
CA GLY A 278 -15.60 10.05 4.62
C GLY A 278 -16.75 9.12 4.20
N ASP A 279 -17.35 9.34 3.03
CA ASP A 279 -18.36 8.47 2.41
C ASP A 279 -17.97 8.08 0.97
N ASN A 280 -16.68 7.82 0.74
CA ASN A 280 -16.13 7.33 -0.52
C ASN A 280 -16.30 5.82 -0.75
N ASP A 281 -16.86 5.11 0.23
CA ASP A 281 -17.21 3.70 0.21
C ASP A 281 -18.01 3.30 -1.05
N VAL A 282 -18.87 4.21 -1.52
CA VAL A 282 -19.67 3.99 -2.73
C VAL A 282 -18.87 3.86 -4.02
N TYR A 283 -17.62 4.33 -4.03
CA TYR A 283 -16.71 4.26 -5.18
C TYR A 283 -15.74 3.07 -5.10
N MET A 284 -15.80 2.33 -4.00
CA MET A 284 -15.06 1.09 -3.79
C MET A 284 -15.68 -0.09 -4.56
N PRO A 285 -14.93 -1.16 -4.82
CA PRO A 285 -15.51 -2.39 -5.34
C PRO A 285 -16.67 -2.84 -4.45
N GLY A 286 -17.84 -3.10 -5.06
CA GLY A 286 -19.06 -3.46 -4.34
C GLY A 286 -19.79 -2.32 -3.63
N GLY A 287 -19.35 -1.08 -3.77
CA GLY A 287 -19.94 0.10 -3.13
C GLY A 287 -21.22 0.62 -3.76
N GLY A 288 -21.48 0.32 -5.02
CA GLY A 288 -22.79 0.55 -5.68
C GLY A 288 -22.93 1.83 -6.51
N ASP A 289 -21.90 2.66 -6.62
CA ASP A 289 -21.83 3.80 -7.55
C ASP A 289 -20.70 3.55 -8.59
N THR A 290 -20.15 4.58 -9.19
CA THR A 290 -19.03 4.49 -10.14
C THR A 290 -17.78 3.92 -9.44
N ASN A 291 -17.37 2.71 -9.80
CA ASN A 291 -16.23 2.02 -9.18
C ASN A 291 -14.90 2.51 -9.78
N GLU A 292 -14.53 3.77 -9.52
CA GLU A 292 -13.20 4.25 -9.91
C GLU A 292 -12.09 3.63 -9.06
N ILE A 293 -12.35 3.33 -7.79
CA ILE A 293 -11.42 2.62 -6.91
C ILE A 293 -11.49 1.12 -7.29
N LEU A 294 -10.42 0.59 -7.88
CA LEU A 294 -10.35 -0.80 -8.32
C LEU A 294 -9.89 -1.74 -7.20
N TRP A 295 -9.09 -1.19 -6.28
CA TRP A 295 -8.63 -1.85 -5.07
C TRP A 295 -8.41 -0.81 -3.98
N GLY A 296 -8.99 -1.01 -2.83
CA GLY A 296 -8.83 -0.15 -1.67
C GLY A 296 -8.85 -0.93 -0.37
N ILE A 297 -8.59 -0.23 0.73
CA ILE A 297 -8.70 -0.74 2.09
C ILE A 297 -9.84 0.01 2.77
N ALA A 298 -10.83 -0.76 3.24
CA ALA A 298 -11.96 -0.21 3.96
C ALA A 298 -11.55 0.23 5.37
N TYR A 299 -11.96 1.43 5.75
CA TYR A 299 -11.80 1.99 7.08
C TYR A 299 -13.16 2.45 7.63
N ASP A 300 -13.33 2.37 8.95
CA ASP A 300 -14.42 3.01 9.64
C ASP A 300 -13.99 3.50 11.03
N ALA A 301 -14.61 4.56 11.48
CA ALA A 301 -14.26 5.23 12.72
C ALA A 301 -14.47 4.37 13.98
N THR A 302 -15.19 3.25 13.88
CA THR A 302 -15.58 2.40 15.01
C THR A 302 -14.78 1.10 15.07
N ASN A 303 -14.64 0.41 13.94
CA ASN A 303 -14.11 -0.96 13.91
C ASN A 303 -12.69 -1.04 13.37
N THR A 304 -12.26 -0.08 12.53
CA THR A 304 -10.94 -0.09 11.89
C THR A 304 -10.15 1.18 12.26
N GLN A 305 -9.55 1.17 13.44
CA GLN A 305 -8.97 2.33 14.11
C GLN A 305 -7.44 2.26 14.21
N PRO A 306 -6.65 2.38 13.12
CA PRO A 306 -5.20 2.44 13.18
C PRO A 306 -4.67 3.87 13.30
N TYR A 307 -3.41 4.03 13.76
CA TYR A 307 -2.63 5.25 13.53
C TYR A 307 -1.83 5.22 12.21
N GLY A 308 -2.29 4.43 11.25
CA GLY A 308 -1.85 4.36 9.86
C GLY A 308 -3.02 4.64 8.91
N GLY A 309 -2.87 4.29 7.63
CA GLY A 309 -3.92 4.47 6.62
C GLY A 309 -4.42 5.91 6.51
N THR A 310 -5.72 6.07 6.34
CA THR A 310 -6.34 7.38 6.18
C THR A 310 -6.28 8.25 7.45
N THR A 311 -6.23 7.65 8.64
CA THR A 311 -5.96 8.40 9.89
C THR A 311 -4.61 9.13 9.81
N PHE A 312 -3.57 8.45 9.37
CA PHE A 312 -2.25 9.04 9.19
C PHE A 312 -2.29 10.16 8.14
N LEU A 313 -2.91 9.93 6.99
CA LEU A 313 -2.96 10.89 5.89
C LEU A 313 -3.75 12.17 6.25
N CYS A 314 -4.79 12.05 7.04
CA CYS A 314 -5.57 13.19 7.53
C CYS A 314 -4.85 13.90 8.69
N ALA A 315 -4.66 13.19 9.80
CA ALA A 315 -4.18 13.80 11.06
C ALA A 315 -2.77 14.38 10.95
N ALA A 316 -1.90 13.77 10.14
CA ALA A 316 -0.54 14.24 9.96
C ALA A 316 -0.47 15.64 9.32
N ALA A 317 -1.44 16.01 8.49
CA ALA A 317 -1.52 17.32 7.84
C ALA A 317 -2.19 18.40 8.71
N TYR A 318 -3.00 18.03 9.70
CA TYR A 318 -3.83 18.98 10.46
C TYR A 318 -3.15 19.45 11.74
N LYS A 319 -3.33 20.75 12.08
CA LYS A 319 -2.92 21.34 13.35
C LYS A 319 -3.82 22.52 13.71
N SER A 320 -4.66 22.38 14.74
CA SER A 320 -5.70 23.34 15.06
C SER A 320 -5.22 24.59 15.78
N VAL A 321 -4.31 24.48 16.75
CA VAL A 321 -3.88 25.62 17.60
C VAL A 321 -2.40 25.53 17.92
N ASP A 322 -1.69 26.67 17.89
CA ASP A 322 -0.38 26.86 18.46
C ASP A 322 -0.39 28.08 19.40
N GLU A 323 0.65 28.28 20.23
CA GLU A 323 0.76 29.37 21.22
C GLU A 323 0.60 30.80 20.64
N GLY A 324 0.63 30.95 19.33
CA GLY A 324 0.50 32.22 18.60
C GLY A 324 -0.73 32.37 17.71
N GLY A 325 -1.65 31.39 17.61
CA GLY A 325 -2.83 31.52 16.76
C GLY A 325 -3.54 30.23 16.38
N VAL A 326 -4.62 30.36 15.64
CA VAL A 326 -5.37 29.26 15.03
C VAL A 326 -4.70 28.96 13.70
N TYR A 327 -4.22 27.73 13.55
CA TYR A 327 -3.79 27.18 12.26
C TYR A 327 -5.00 26.58 11.53
N MET A 328 -4.91 25.39 10.95
CA MET A 328 -6.10 24.76 10.40
C MET A 328 -6.84 23.96 11.50
N ASN A 329 -8.17 24.13 11.58
CA ASN A 329 -8.99 23.38 12.53
C ASN A 329 -9.31 21.99 11.95
N CYS A 330 -8.92 20.91 12.63
CA CYS A 330 -9.19 19.56 12.16
C CYS A 330 -10.70 19.22 12.12
N GLU A 331 -11.52 19.88 12.94
CA GLU A 331 -12.98 19.68 12.92
C GLU A 331 -13.62 20.18 11.62
N ASP A 332 -13.05 21.17 10.95
CA ASP A 332 -13.50 21.63 9.62
C ASP A 332 -13.34 20.54 8.54
N TYR A 333 -12.57 19.49 8.84
CA TYR A 333 -12.34 18.32 8.00
C TYR A 333 -12.93 17.03 8.58
N GLY A 334 -13.79 17.13 9.59
CA GLY A 334 -14.54 16.03 10.18
C GLY A 334 -13.76 15.17 11.20
N LEU A 335 -12.64 15.66 11.74
CA LEU A 335 -11.82 14.94 12.72
C LEU A 335 -11.53 15.77 13.96
N ASN A 336 -11.36 15.11 15.11
CA ASN A 336 -10.86 15.73 16.35
C ASN A 336 -9.41 15.32 16.66
N GLN A 337 -8.67 14.80 15.67
CA GLN A 337 -7.29 14.36 15.78
C GLN A 337 -6.40 15.15 14.82
N GLN A 338 -5.23 15.58 15.33
CA GLN A 338 -4.31 16.46 14.61
C GLN A 338 -2.87 16.23 15.07
N TRP A 339 -1.94 16.15 14.11
CA TRP A 339 -0.51 15.96 14.42
C TRP A 339 0.34 17.11 13.85
N GLY A 340 0.00 17.66 12.67
CA GLY A 340 0.69 18.78 12.04
C GLY A 340 2.15 18.51 11.74
N CYS A 341 2.45 17.33 11.19
CA CYS A 341 3.82 16.86 10.99
C CYS A 341 4.18 16.57 9.54
N MET A 342 3.20 16.58 8.61
CA MET A 342 3.42 16.23 7.19
C MET A 342 2.92 17.35 6.28
N HIS A 343 3.79 17.85 5.43
CA HIS A 343 3.51 18.94 4.49
C HIS A 343 4.06 18.64 3.10
N ALA A 344 3.57 19.40 2.12
CA ALA A 344 4.05 19.39 0.74
C ALA A 344 5.44 19.99 0.63
N THR A 345 6.22 19.51 -0.35
CA THR A 345 7.45 20.18 -0.77
C THR A 345 7.15 21.33 -1.74
N PRO A 346 8.10 22.27 -1.95
CA PRO A 346 7.98 23.30 -2.99
C PRO A 346 7.82 22.70 -4.39
N GLU A 347 8.58 21.66 -4.68
CA GLU A 347 8.62 21.00 -5.99
C GLU A 347 7.28 20.34 -6.32
N PHE A 348 6.62 19.74 -5.33
CA PHE A 348 5.27 19.23 -5.50
C PHE A 348 4.27 20.37 -5.71
N SER A 349 4.34 21.43 -4.91
CA SER A 349 3.49 22.60 -5.06
C SER A 349 3.61 23.23 -6.45
N ASP A 350 4.81 23.27 -7.02
CA ASP A 350 5.09 23.82 -8.35
C ASP A 350 4.46 23.01 -9.50
N LYS A 351 4.10 21.74 -9.28
CA LYS A 351 3.38 20.94 -10.29
C LYS A 351 2.00 21.52 -10.64
N PHE A 352 1.42 22.32 -9.76
CA PHE A 352 0.14 22.97 -9.96
C PHE A 352 0.24 24.45 -10.36
N ALA A 353 1.44 25.04 -10.35
CA ALA A 353 1.61 26.48 -10.57
C ALA A 353 1.11 26.96 -11.96
N ALA A 354 1.14 26.09 -12.97
CA ALA A 354 0.69 26.41 -14.34
C ALA A 354 -0.84 26.30 -14.52
N ALA A 355 -1.57 25.71 -13.56
CA ALA A 355 -3.01 25.48 -13.62
C ALA A 355 -3.62 25.68 -12.22
N PRO A 356 -3.76 26.92 -11.75
CA PRO A 356 -4.30 27.21 -10.43
C PRO A 356 -5.79 26.82 -10.28
N GLU A 357 -6.48 26.56 -11.38
CA GLU A 357 -7.86 26.05 -11.43
C GLU A 357 -7.94 24.53 -11.20
N ASP A 358 -6.84 23.81 -11.16
CA ASP A 358 -6.82 22.36 -10.98
C ASP A 358 -7.46 21.98 -9.64
N VAL A 359 -8.60 21.28 -9.69
CA VAL A 359 -9.35 20.88 -8.48
C VAL A 359 -8.60 19.89 -7.59
N ARG A 360 -7.53 19.27 -8.08
CA ARG A 360 -6.66 18.38 -7.31
C ARG A 360 -5.69 19.15 -6.40
N TRP A 361 -5.54 20.46 -6.62
CA TRP A 361 -4.82 21.35 -5.70
C TRP A 361 -5.56 21.43 -4.36
N SER A 362 -5.37 20.45 -3.51
CA SER A 362 -6.00 20.35 -2.20
C SER A 362 -5.00 20.73 -1.10
N MET A 363 -4.45 21.94 -1.20
CA MET A 363 -3.50 22.48 -0.23
C MET A 363 -4.09 23.64 0.54
N TRP A 364 -3.74 23.67 1.81
CA TRP A 364 -4.12 24.74 2.71
C TRP A 364 -3.06 25.85 2.67
N VAL A 365 -3.30 26.86 1.83
CA VAL A 365 -2.40 27.99 1.63
C VAL A 365 -2.83 29.13 2.54
N LYS A 366 -2.02 29.45 3.55
CA LYS A 366 -2.26 30.52 4.54
C LYS A 366 -0.98 31.35 4.77
N GLU A 367 -0.52 32.03 3.71
CA GLU A 367 0.67 32.88 3.77
C GLU A 367 0.48 34.07 4.70
N ASP A 368 -0.74 34.58 4.86
CA ASP A 368 -1.12 35.60 5.84
C ASP A 368 -0.93 35.13 7.30
N LYS A 369 -0.82 33.82 7.55
CA LYS A 369 -0.54 33.19 8.85
C LYS A 369 0.90 32.74 8.98
N GLY A 370 1.78 33.10 8.05
CA GLY A 370 3.20 32.77 8.07
C GLY A 370 3.55 31.45 7.40
N PHE A 371 2.58 30.72 6.84
CA PHE A 371 2.88 29.55 6.02
C PHE A 371 3.52 29.98 4.71
N LYS A 372 4.50 29.25 4.25
CA LYS A 372 5.21 29.49 3.00
C LYS A 372 5.42 28.19 2.24
N LYS A 373 5.61 28.32 0.95
CA LYS A 373 5.85 27.17 0.07
C LYS A 373 7.21 26.52 0.36
N GLU A 374 8.21 27.32 0.68
CA GLU A 374 9.61 26.91 0.82
C GLU A 374 9.85 26.03 2.06
N ASN A 375 10.81 25.12 1.96
CA ASN A 375 11.28 24.24 3.03
C ASN A 375 12.67 24.70 3.53
N THR A 376 12.76 25.89 4.09
CA THR A 376 14.04 26.45 4.55
C THR A 376 14.50 25.87 5.87
N LYS A 377 13.54 25.48 6.73
CA LYS A 377 13.80 24.80 8.00
C LYS A 377 13.00 23.52 8.07
N PHE A 378 13.68 22.41 8.17
CA PHE A 378 13.06 21.09 8.13
C PHE A 378 12.01 20.89 9.24
N SER A 379 12.28 21.35 10.45
CA SER A 379 11.41 21.18 11.62
C SER A 379 10.36 22.29 11.79
N GLU A 380 10.28 23.24 10.87
CA GLU A 380 9.35 24.37 10.98
C GLU A 380 7.98 23.98 10.46
N PHE A 381 6.93 24.11 11.30
CA PHE A 381 5.56 23.77 10.91
C PHE A 381 5.02 24.66 9.79
N THR A 382 5.43 25.92 9.72
CA THR A 382 4.97 26.87 8.69
C THR A 382 5.70 26.74 7.35
N ASP A 383 6.71 25.87 7.26
CA ASP A 383 7.45 25.59 6.02
C ASP A 383 6.79 24.44 5.25
N GLY A 384 6.36 24.67 4.00
CA GLY A 384 5.51 23.79 3.19
C GLY A 384 4.03 23.96 3.49
N TYR A 385 3.18 23.72 2.51
CA TYR A 385 1.72 23.77 2.68
C TYR A 385 1.18 22.47 3.24
N ALA A 386 0.17 22.54 4.13
CA ALA A 386 -0.59 21.36 4.53
C ALA A 386 -1.42 20.84 3.37
N VAL A 387 -1.52 19.52 3.24
CA VAL A 387 -2.27 18.86 2.17
C VAL A 387 -3.57 18.29 2.75
N VAL A 388 -4.70 18.63 2.14
CA VAL A 388 -6.04 18.24 2.59
C VAL A 388 -6.76 17.35 1.56
N LYS A 389 -6.00 16.52 0.87
CA LYS A 389 -6.55 15.55 -0.08
C LYS A 389 -7.47 14.56 0.61
N PHE A 390 -7.01 13.93 1.69
CA PHE A 390 -7.79 12.99 2.49
C PHE A 390 -8.51 13.75 3.62
N THR A 391 -9.82 13.58 3.72
CA THR A 391 -10.67 14.23 4.73
C THR A 391 -11.74 13.26 5.22
N ASN A 392 -12.36 13.55 6.37
CA ASN A 392 -13.55 12.85 6.83
C ASN A 392 -14.84 13.65 6.54
N LEU A 393 -14.79 14.56 5.56
CA LEU A 393 -15.96 15.26 5.05
C LEU A 393 -16.89 14.30 4.32
N LEU A 394 -18.17 14.64 4.28
CA LEU A 394 -19.16 13.90 3.49
C LEU A 394 -19.51 14.67 2.22
N ARG A 395 -19.84 13.96 1.16
CA ARG A 395 -20.43 14.56 -0.04
C ARG A 395 -21.73 15.28 0.32
N ASP A 396 -21.97 16.43 -0.26
CA ASP A 396 -23.17 17.22 0.04
C ASP A 396 -24.04 17.41 -1.19
N ASN A 397 -23.53 18.09 -2.21
CA ASN A 397 -24.30 18.41 -3.39
C ASN A 397 -23.57 17.97 -4.67
N LYS A 398 -24.16 17.00 -5.38
CA LYS A 398 -23.59 16.45 -6.61
C LYS A 398 -23.41 17.51 -7.72
N ALA A 399 -24.33 18.49 -7.80
CA ALA A 399 -24.28 19.51 -8.85
C ALA A 399 -23.17 20.54 -8.65
N THR A 400 -22.79 20.81 -7.40
CA THR A 400 -21.74 21.78 -7.04
C THR A 400 -20.42 21.11 -6.67
N GLY A 401 -20.43 19.79 -6.43
CA GLY A 401 -19.27 19.08 -5.91
C GLY A 401 -18.93 19.41 -4.45
N SER A 402 -19.83 20.10 -3.73
CA SER A 402 -19.57 20.52 -2.35
C SER A 402 -19.52 19.35 -1.38
N MET A 403 -18.78 19.56 -0.29
CA MET A 403 -18.66 18.65 0.85
C MET A 403 -19.10 19.38 2.13
N LYS A 404 -19.47 18.61 3.15
CA LYS A 404 -19.87 19.12 4.47
C LYS A 404 -19.25 18.30 5.59
N VAL A 405 -19.13 18.91 6.75
CA VAL A 405 -18.76 18.22 7.99
C VAL A 405 -19.93 17.30 8.39
N GLY A 406 -19.61 16.03 8.59
CA GLY A 406 -20.52 15.04 9.17
C GLY A 406 -20.32 14.92 10.69
N GLU A 407 -20.31 13.69 11.20
CA GLU A 407 -19.87 13.43 12.58
C GLU A 407 -18.39 13.68 12.71
N ILE A 408 -17.98 14.39 13.78
CA ILE A 408 -16.57 14.61 14.09
C ILE A 408 -16.05 13.41 14.88
N THR A 409 -15.13 12.67 14.31
CA THR A 409 -14.60 11.43 14.90
C THR A 409 -13.11 11.50 15.14
N LYS A 410 -12.56 10.56 15.95
CA LYS A 410 -11.11 10.43 16.15
C LYS A 410 -10.44 9.77 14.94
N PHE A 411 -11.08 8.76 14.37
CA PHE A 411 -10.62 8.00 13.21
C PHE A 411 -11.55 8.28 12.04
N PRO A 412 -11.05 8.43 10.80
CA PRO A 412 -11.90 8.70 9.65
C PRO A 412 -12.68 7.45 9.19
N ASN A 413 -13.79 7.70 8.51
CA ASN A 413 -14.51 6.67 7.75
C ASN A 413 -13.97 6.53 6.31
N THR A 414 -13.05 7.38 5.92
CA THR A 414 -12.51 7.45 4.56
C THR A 414 -11.73 6.20 4.22
N ASP A 415 -12.17 5.48 3.20
CA ASP A 415 -11.45 4.34 2.64
C ASP A 415 -10.17 4.79 1.92
N LEU A 416 -9.15 3.93 1.92
CA LEU A 416 -7.88 4.21 1.28
C LEU A 416 -7.82 3.57 -0.11
N PRO A 417 -7.84 4.34 -1.21
CA PRO A 417 -7.56 3.82 -2.53
C PRO A 417 -6.13 3.29 -2.63
N LEU A 418 -5.95 2.07 -3.13
CA LEU A 418 -4.64 1.50 -3.49
C LEU A 418 -4.37 1.56 -4.98
N ILE A 419 -5.39 1.29 -5.79
CA ILE A 419 -5.32 1.38 -7.25
C ILE A 419 -6.65 1.94 -7.75
N ARG A 420 -6.57 2.95 -8.63
CA ARG A 420 -7.73 3.60 -9.24
C ARG A 420 -7.71 3.52 -10.77
N LEU A 421 -8.87 3.66 -11.40
CA LEU A 421 -9.00 3.67 -12.85
C LEU A 421 -8.20 4.81 -13.50
N ALA A 422 -8.05 5.94 -12.83
CA ALA A 422 -7.20 7.04 -13.31
C ALA A 422 -5.72 6.61 -13.48
N ASP A 423 -5.18 5.77 -12.59
CA ASP A 423 -3.84 5.19 -12.76
C ASP A 423 -3.77 4.31 -14.02
N VAL A 424 -4.82 3.51 -14.27
CA VAL A 424 -4.90 2.66 -15.47
C VAL A 424 -4.87 3.49 -16.75
N TYR A 425 -5.57 4.62 -16.80
CA TYR A 425 -5.52 5.56 -17.91
C TYR A 425 -4.13 6.14 -18.13
N LEU A 426 -3.46 6.52 -17.05
CA LEU A 426 -2.11 7.09 -17.11
C LEU A 426 -1.06 6.03 -17.46
N MET A 427 -1.20 4.78 -16.99
CA MET A 427 -0.37 3.65 -17.41
C MET A 427 -0.48 3.39 -18.92
N TYR A 428 -1.70 3.39 -19.45
CA TYR A 428 -1.90 3.22 -20.90
C TYR A 428 -1.25 4.34 -21.71
N ALA A 429 -1.42 5.62 -21.28
CA ALA A 429 -0.84 6.76 -21.94
C ALA A 429 0.71 6.68 -21.96
N GLU A 430 1.32 6.21 -20.88
CA GLU A 430 2.76 5.97 -20.81
C GLU A 430 3.18 4.84 -21.78
N CYS A 431 2.47 3.73 -21.79
CA CYS A 431 2.73 2.61 -22.72
C CYS A 431 2.63 3.06 -24.19
N ALA A 432 1.68 3.93 -24.51
CA ALA A 432 1.53 4.50 -25.86
C ALA A 432 2.75 5.32 -26.28
N LEU A 433 3.29 6.16 -25.40
CA LEU A 433 4.51 6.93 -25.67
C LEU A 433 5.77 6.07 -25.73
N ARG A 434 5.79 4.94 -25.02
CA ARG A 434 6.88 3.95 -25.10
C ARG A 434 6.75 3.05 -26.34
N GLY A 435 5.79 3.31 -27.23
CA GLY A 435 5.63 2.63 -28.52
C GLY A 435 4.86 1.31 -28.46
N ALA A 436 4.20 1.01 -27.35
CA ALA A 436 3.53 -0.27 -27.11
C ALA A 436 1.99 -0.21 -27.21
N ALA A 437 1.41 0.99 -27.45
CA ALA A 437 -0.03 1.15 -27.53
C ALA A 437 -0.42 2.29 -28.50
N ASN A 438 -1.72 2.50 -28.69
CA ASN A 438 -2.23 3.54 -29.59
C ASN A 438 -2.11 4.93 -28.96
N THR A 439 -1.30 5.81 -29.58
CA THR A 439 -1.02 7.16 -29.06
C THR A 439 -2.26 8.06 -29.03
N ALA A 440 -3.19 7.92 -30.00
CA ALA A 440 -4.43 8.71 -29.99
C ALA A 440 -5.35 8.31 -28.83
N LYS A 441 -5.44 7.01 -28.52
CA LYS A 441 -6.14 6.54 -27.31
C LYS A 441 -5.42 6.99 -26.04
N GLY A 442 -4.08 6.92 -26.00
CA GLY A 442 -3.29 7.41 -24.86
C GLY A 442 -3.56 8.88 -24.57
N LEU A 443 -3.63 9.72 -25.60
CA LEU A 443 -3.99 11.14 -25.50
C LEU A 443 -5.43 11.31 -25.00
N GLN A 444 -6.38 10.53 -25.50
CA GLN A 444 -7.77 10.56 -25.02
C GLN A 444 -7.85 10.22 -23.54
N TYR A 445 -7.16 9.19 -23.10
CA TYR A 445 -7.22 8.66 -21.73
C TYR A 445 -6.61 9.63 -20.71
N ILE A 446 -5.45 10.22 -20.99
CA ILE A 446 -4.89 11.27 -20.13
C ILE A 446 -5.81 12.50 -20.08
N ASN A 447 -6.49 12.81 -21.19
CA ASN A 447 -7.41 13.96 -21.24
C ASN A 447 -8.68 13.73 -20.42
N TYR A 448 -9.20 12.51 -20.29
CA TYR A 448 -10.28 12.24 -19.32
C TYR A 448 -9.87 12.62 -17.88
N VAL A 449 -8.64 12.28 -17.48
CA VAL A 449 -8.12 12.64 -16.15
C VAL A 449 -7.98 14.17 -16.02
N ARG A 450 -7.45 14.84 -17.02
CA ARG A 450 -7.23 16.30 -17.02
C ARG A 450 -8.54 17.08 -17.04
N GLU A 451 -9.46 16.70 -17.89
CA GLU A 451 -10.78 17.37 -18.02
C GLU A 451 -11.60 17.19 -16.74
N ARG A 452 -11.55 16.00 -16.10
CA ARG A 452 -12.15 15.78 -14.79
C ARG A 452 -11.56 16.71 -13.72
N ALA A 453 -10.25 17.00 -13.81
CA ALA A 453 -9.56 17.93 -12.93
C ALA A 453 -9.84 19.42 -13.24
N GLY A 454 -10.61 19.72 -14.29
CA GLY A 454 -10.94 21.08 -14.70
C GLY A 454 -9.83 21.82 -15.41
N VAL A 455 -8.77 21.10 -15.88
CA VAL A 455 -7.63 21.71 -16.57
C VAL A 455 -7.68 21.43 -18.08
N PRO A 456 -7.06 22.29 -18.92
CA PRO A 456 -7.08 22.12 -20.36
C PRO A 456 -6.56 20.76 -20.81
N ALA A 457 -7.23 20.17 -21.81
CA ALA A 457 -6.78 18.94 -22.45
C ALA A 457 -5.38 19.13 -23.09
N TYR A 458 -4.58 18.07 -23.06
CA TYR A 458 -3.33 18.03 -23.83
C TYR A 458 -3.61 17.86 -25.32
N THR A 459 -2.76 18.46 -26.13
CA THR A 459 -2.64 18.15 -27.57
C THR A 459 -1.59 17.05 -27.79
N ALA A 460 -1.46 16.59 -29.02
CA ALA A 460 -0.44 15.58 -29.36
C ALA A 460 1.02 16.05 -29.08
N ILE A 461 1.26 17.36 -29.09
CA ILE A 461 2.59 17.94 -28.79
C ILE A 461 2.88 17.90 -27.29
N ASP A 462 1.84 18.04 -26.46
CA ASP A 462 1.96 18.04 -25.00
C ASP A 462 2.11 16.62 -24.43
N LEU A 463 1.75 15.60 -25.21
CA LEU A 463 1.86 14.21 -24.78
C LEU A 463 3.34 13.78 -24.82
N THR A 464 4.04 14.02 -23.71
CA THR A 464 5.45 13.68 -23.51
C THR A 464 5.61 12.85 -22.22
N LEU A 465 6.71 12.11 -22.10
CA LEU A 465 6.97 11.33 -20.88
C LEU A 465 7.08 12.22 -19.64
N ASP A 466 7.69 13.40 -19.75
CA ASP A 466 7.79 14.35 -18.63
C ASP A 466 6.40 14.86 -18.19
N ASN A 467 5.55 15.20 -19.15
CA ASN A 467 4.18 15.64 -18.85
C ASN A 467 3.32 14.50 -18.26
N ILE A 468 3.54 13.25 -18.68
CA ILE A 468 2.88 12.09 -18.05
C ILE A 468 3.36 11.92 -16.61
N LEU A 469 4.66 12.00 -16.33
CA LEU A 469 5.19 11.90 -14.99
C LEU A 469 4.64 12.99 -14.05
N ASP A 470 4.50 14.22 -14.58
CA ASP A 470 3.91 15.33 -13.83
C ASP A 470 2.38 15.16 -13.66
N GLU A 471 1.68 14.61 -14.66
CA GLU A 471 0.25 14.33 -14.54
C GLU A 471 0.00 13.20 -13.55
N ARG A 472 0.84 12.15 -13.54
CA ARG A 472 0.80 11.09 -12.53
C ARG A 472 1.02 11.66 -11.13
N CYS A 473 1.96 12.59 -10.95
CA CYS A 473 2.17 13.28 -9.69
C CYS A 473 0.90 14.05 -9.26
N ARG A 474 0.31 14.89 -10.13
CA ARG A 474 -0.91 15.66 -9.80
C ARG A 474 -2.11 14.78 -9.48
N GLU A 475 -2.25 13.66 -10.16
CA GLU A 475 -3.40 12.76 -9.99
C GLU A 475 -3.25 11.83 -8.79
N LEU A 476 -2.06 11.25 -8.61
CA LEU A 476 -1.83 10.10 -7.73
C LEU A 476 -0.98 10.45 -6.49
N TYR A 477 -0.70 11.74 -6.23
CA TYR A 477 0.09 12.10 -5.05
C TYR A 477 -0.52 11.52 -3.76
N TRP A 478 0.36 11.08 -2.86
CA TRP A 478 0.01 10.43 -1.62
C TRP A 478 -0.76 9.09 -1.77
N GLU A 479 -0.64 8.44 -2.95
CA GLU A 479 -1.20 7.12 -3.22
C GLU A 479 -0.12 6.03 -3.39
N ASN A 480 1.06 6.26 -2.84
CA ASN A 480 2.18 5.30 -2.76
C ASN A 480 2.81 4.90 -4.11
N VAL A 481 2.83 5.78 -5.11
CA VAL A 481 3.38 5.48 -6.44
C VAL A 481 4.57 6.36 -6.84
N ARG A 482 4.80 7.49 -6.16
CA ARG A 482 5.76 8.50 -6.63
C ARG A 482 7.18 7.98 -6.78
N ARG A 483 7.72 7.27 -5.76
CA ARG A 483 9.07 6.71 -5.85
C ARG A 483 9.19 5.73 -7.01
N THR A 484 8.23 4.82 -7.16
CA THR A 484 8.20 3.84 -8.26
C THR A 484 8.23 4.54 -9.62
N ASP A 485 7.45 5.61 -9.78
CA ASP A 485 7.44 6.42 -11.01
C ASP A 485 8.80 7.09 -11.24
N LEU A 486 9.35 7.77 -10.25
CA LEU A 486 10.65 8.42 -10.37
C LEU A 486 11.78 7.43 -10.71
N VAL A 487 11.77 6.23 -10.15
CA VAL A 487 12.71 5.16 -10.49
C VAL A 487 12.54 4.73 -11.95
N ARG A 488 11.30 4.48 -12.40
CA ARG A 488 11.01 4.06 -13.79
C ARG A 488 11.37 5.10 -14.82
N PHE A 489 11.24 6.39 -14.48
CA PHE A 489 11.64 7.51 -15.35
C PHE A 489 13.13 7.87 -15.22
N GLY A 490 13.91 7.14 -14.39
CA GLY A 490 15.33 7.41 -14.17
C GLY A 490 15.62 8.71 -13.42
N LYS A 491 14.62 9.26 -12.71
CA LYS A 491 14.68 10.57 -12.03
C LYS A 491 14.80 10.47 -10.51
N PHE A 492 14.75 9.29 -9.93
CA PHE A 492 14.82 9.14 -8.48
C PHE A 492 16.23 9.44 -7.94
N ALA A 493 17.24 8.74 -8.45
CA ALA A 493 18.61 8.92 -7.97
C ALA A 493 19.30 10.14 -8.58
N LYS A 494 19.07 10.40 -9.89
CA LYS A 494 19.84 11.38 -10.67
C LYS A 494 18.95 12.25 -11.56
N GLY A 495 19.48 13.45 -11.90
CA GLY A 495 18.93 14.31 -12.94
C GLY A 495 17.63 15.02 -12.63
N TYR A 496 17.11 14.85 -11.41
CA TYR A 496 15.97 15.56 -10.86
C TYR A 496 16.15 15.73 -9.36
N ASN A 497 16.18 16.95 -8.87
CA ASN A 497 16.42 17.25 -7.48
C ASN A 497 15.21 17.96 -6.85
N TRP A 498 14.99 17.70 -5.56
CA TRP A 498 14.00 18.35 -4.71
C TRP A 498 14.63 18.74 -3.39
N SER A 499 13.99 19.63 -2.67
CA SER A 499 14.46 20.15 -1.38
C SER A 499 14.79 19.01 -0.42
N TRP A 500 16.00 19.05 0.14
CA TRP A 500 16.57 18.09 1.10
C TRP A 500 16.93 16.72 0.56
N LYS A 501 16.79 16.46 -0.74
CA LYS A 501 17.29 15.24 -1.36
C LYS A 501 18.79 15.08 -1.10
N ALA A 502 19.21 13.85 -0.71
CA ALA A 502 20.57 13.51 -0.33
C ALA A 502 21.11 14.33 0.87
N GLY A 503 20.22 14.84 1.75
CA GLY A 503 20.59 15.64 2.93
C GLY A 503 21.03 17.07 2.62
N VAL A 504 20.84 17.54 1.40
CA VAL A 504 21.23 18.89 0.94
C VAL A 504 20.00 19.77 0.75
N PRO A 505 19.94 20.99 1.28
CA PRO A 505 18.75 21.84 1.17
C PRO A 505 18.25 22.04 -0.26
N GLU A 506 19.13 22.23 -1.23
CA GLU A 506 18.80 22.42 -2.64
C GLU A 506 18.63 21.09 -3.39
N GLY A 507 18.82 19.97 -2.71
CA GLY A 507 18.83 18.64 -3.28
C GLY A 507 20.09 18.32 -4.10
N ALA A 508 20.47 17.04 -4.08
CA ALA A 508 21.58 16.52 -4.87
C ALA A 508 21.29 15.10 -5.37
N ASP A 509 22.01 14.68 -6.39
CA ASP A 509 21.99 13.29 -6.84
C ASP A 509 22.61 12.36 -5.79
N PHE A 510 22.11 11.14 -5.70
CA PHE A 510 22.66 10.09 -4.85
C PHE A 510 22.95 8.81 -5.66
N PRO A 511 23.69 7.82 -5.10
CA PRO A 511 24.05 6.61 -5.83
C PRO A 511 22.83 5.79 -6.28
N GLU A 512 22.85 5.27 -7.50
CA GLU A 512 21.73 4.51 -8.10
C GLU A 512 21.35 3.23 -7.35
N TYR A 513 22.25 2.64 -6.54
CA TYR A 513 21.89 1.48 -5.73
C TYR A 513 20.76 1.82 -4.74
N MET A 514 20.61 3.09 -4.38
CA MET A 514 19.54 3.57 -3.49
C MET A 514 18.16 3.65 -4.18
N ASN A 515 18.06 3.30 -5.45
CA ASN A 515 16.77 2.98 -6.08
C ASN A 515 16.07 1.81 -5.37
N LEU A 516 16.80 1.00 -4.63
CA LEU A 516 16.29 -0.04 -3.73
C LEU A 516 16.61 0.32 -2.28
N PHE A 517 15.72 -0.05 -1.37
CA PHE A 517 16.03 -0.04 0.05
C PHE A 517 16.92 -1.25 0.43
N PRO A 518 17.72 -1.14 1.49
CA PRO A 518 18.48 -2.28 1.98
C PRO A 518 17.58 -3.38 2.55
N ILE A 519 17.99 -4.62 2.44
CA ILE A 519 17.45 -5.68 3.30
C ILE A 519 17.83 -5.31 4.75
N PRO A 520 16.89 -5.24 5.70
CA PRO A 520 17.21 -4.81 7.05
C PRO A 520 18.31 -5.65 7.70
N SER A 521 19.22 -5.01 8.43
CA SER A 521 20.37 -5.68 9.06
C SER A 521 19.97 -6.84 9.98
N ASN A 522 18.84 -6.71 10.68
CA ASN A 522 18.31 -7.77 11.56
C ASN A 522 17.87 -9.00 10.76
N VAL A 523 17.34 -8.81 9.55
CA VAL A 523 16.94 -9.91 8.65
C VAL A 523 18.20 -10.65 8.16
N ILE A 524 19.22 -9.92 7.69
CA ILE A 524 20.50 -10.53 7.27
C ILE A 524 21.15 -11.30 8.43
N ALA A 525 21.10 -10.75 9.65
CA ALA A 525 21.66 -11.42 10.82
C ALA A 525 20.92 -12.71 11.20
N SER A 526 19.60 -12.77 10.98
CA SER A 526 18.76 -13.95 11.29
C SER A 526 18.72 -14.98 10.15
N GLN A 527 19.08 -14.59 8.94
CA GLN A 527 19.07 -15.42 7.72
C GLN A 527 20.47 -15.37 7.06
N PRO A 528 21.43 -16.21 7.51
CA PRO A 528 22.81 -16.13 7.06
C PRO A 528 23.01 -16.36 5.55
N ASP A 529 22.06 -17.04 4.91
CA ASP A 529 22.07 -17.31 3.46
C ASP A 529 21.51 -16.15 2.62
N PHE A 530 21.02 -15.08 3.27
CA PHE A 530 20.51 -13.92 2.55
C PHE A 530 21.63 -12.95 2.20
N GLU A 531 21.59 -12.47 0.97
CA GLU A 531 22.51 -11.46 0.47
C GLU A 531 21.87 -10.06 0.55
N GLN A 532 22.67 -9.09 0.95
CA GLN A 532 22.31 -7.68 0.93
C GLN A 532 22.23 -7.15 -0.50
N ASN A 533 21.48 -6.06 -0.72
CA ASN A 533 21.54 -5.27 -1.94
C ASN A 533 22.94 -4.64 -2.10
N ILE A 534 23.43 -4.63 -3.35
CA ILE A 534 24.74 -4.06 -3.66
C ILE A 534 24.75 -2.57 -3.24
N GLY A 535 25.82 -2.16 -2.55
CA GLY A 535 25.99 -0.77 -2.08
C GLY A 535 25.68 -0.55 -0.60
N TYR A 536 25.01 -1.52 0.08
CA TYR A 536 24.65 -1.42 1.51
C TYR A 536 25.53 -2.29 2.44
#